data_666eb3c5a5cf005c8f9e21a2aacc75d0
#
_entry.id   666eb3c5a5cf005c8f9e21a2aacc75d0
#
_cell.length_a   1.000
_cell.length_b   1.000
_cell.length_c   1.000
_cell.angle_alpha   90.00
_cell.angle_beta   90.00
_cell.angle_gamma   90.00
#
_symmetry.space_group_name_H-M   'P 1'
#
loop_
_entity.id
_entity.type
_entity.pdbx_description
1 polymer ?
#
loop_
_entity_poly.entity_id
_entity_poly.type
_entity_poly.pdbx_seq_one_letter_code
_entity_poly.pdbx_strand_id
1 'polypeptide(L)'
;MNESVLNENAALAGSPTDGLQEGRQSTSDEISGAAPSLRFPKRDKLRHRSLVEGLFAGGKSLFEYPLRAQWRYLTADRLQENFKHGLPRDIAPLQMMVTVPKKKRRRAVDRVLMRRRIREAFRLNRSELRQFASSLPEGGSVQVAFIYLHDKNADYKDVEKAMIKLLDLLRKKLQKQINNPQTPPDGQS
;
A
#
# COMPACT_ATOMS: atom_id res chain seq x y z
N MET A 1 -80.24 18.49 6.31
CA MET A 1 -80.37 19.48 7.38
C MET A 1 -78.99 19.81 7.85
N ASN A 2 -78.62 20.99 7.47
CA ASN A 2 -77.92 22.05 8.21
C ASN A 2 -76.41 21.76 8.51
N GLU A 3 -75.68 22.49 7.83
CA GLU A 3 -75.13 23.89 8.01
C GLU A 3 -73.82 23.84 8.80
N SER A 4 -72.72 24.16 8.07
CA SER A 4 -72.09 25.50 8.12
C SER A 4 -71.51 25.84 9.48
N VAL A 5 -70.21 26.08 9.51
CA VAL A 5 -69.69 27.44 9.69
C VAL A 5 -68.17 27.43 9.63
N LEU A 6 -67.63 28.29 8.80
CA LEU A 6 -66.31 28.87 8.68
C LEU A 6 -65.65 29.26 10.01
N ASN A 7 -64.34 29.14 10.12
CA ASN A 7 -63.61 30.32 10.55
C ASN A 7 -62.15 30.28 10.10
N GLU A 8 -61.76 31.41 9.62
CA GLU A 8 -60.46 31.83 9.13
C GLU A 8 -59.44 32.06 10.24
N ASN A 9 -58.21 32.15 9.77
CA ASN A 9 -57.07 32.92 10.26
C ASN A 9 -55.96 32.06 10.96
N ALA A 10 -54.77 32.16 10.61
CA ALA A 10 -53.84 33.18 10.26
C ALA A 10 -52.46 32.55 9.95
N ALA A 11 -51.83 33.12 9.01
CA ALA A 11 -50.42 32.91 8.62
C ALA A 11 -49.44 33.00 9.79
N LEU A 12 -48.42 32.18 9.75
CA LEU A 12 -47.07 32.62 10.08
C LEU A 12 -46.01 31.66 9.49
N ALA A 13 -45.10 32.26 8.80
CA ALA A 13 -43.91 31.79 8.15
C ALA A 13 -43.10 30.75 8.92
N GLY A 14 -42.71 29.68 8.24
CA GLY A 14 -41.68 28.76 8.68
C GLY A 14 -40.74 28.45 7.50
N SER A 15 -39.53 28.85 7.62
CA SER A 15 -38.45 28.83 6.66
C SER A 15 -38.14 27.43 6.06
N PRO A 16 -37.69 27.34 4.81
CA PRO A 16 -37.21 26.10 4.23
C PRO A 16 -35.83 25.75 4.81
N THR A 17 -35.72 24.61 5.45
CA THR A 17 -34.45 24.00 5.79
C THR A 17 -33.81 23.45 4.51
N ASP A 18 -32.85 24.18 4.04
CA ASP A 18 -31.96 23.85 2.94
C ASP A 18 -31.16 22.59 3.30
N GLY A 19 -31.50 21.46 2.69
CA GLY A 19 -30.79 20.19 2.82
C GLY A 19 -29.53 20.20 1.96
N LEU A 20 -28.43 20.64 2.52
CA LEU A 20 -27.10 20.48 1.91
C LEU A 20 -26.75 18.99 1.81
N GLN A 21 -27.07 18.39 0.67
CA GLN A 21 -26.44 17.16 0.22
C GLN A 21 -25.01 17.48 -0.18
N GLU A 22 -24.08 17.31 0.74
CA GLU A 22 -22.67 17.24 0.41
C GLU A 22 -22.40 15.99 -0.44
N GLY A 23 -22.47 16.16 -1.75
CA GLY A 23 -21.95 15.23 -2.71
C GLY A 23 -20.45 15.04 -2.49
N ARG A 24 -20.07 13.91 -1.91
CA ARG A 24 -18.68 13.45 -1.94
C ARG A 24 -18.29 13.16 -3.38
N GLN A 25 -17.84 14.18 -4.07
CA GLN A 25 -17.14 14.03 -5.34
C GLN A 25 -15.85 13.27 -5.08
N SER A 26 -15.81 12.03 -5.53
CA SER A 26 -14.58 11.28 -5.73
C SER A 26 -13.80 11.98 -6.86
N THR A 27 -12.90 12.87 -6.49
CA THR A 27 -11.95 13.46 -7.44
C THR A 27 -11.06 12.34 -7.95
N SER A 28 -11.32 11.95 -9.18
CA SER A 28 -10.40 11.23 -10.05
C SER A 28 -9.12 12.07 -10.15
N ASP A 29 -8.01 11.53 -9.64
CA ASP A 29 -6.68 12.13 -9.81
C ASP A 29 -6.30 12.05 -11.29
N GLU A 30 -6.64 13.06 -12.05
CA GLU A 30 -6.16 13.28 -13.40
C GLU A 30 -4.66 13.63 -13.36
N ILE A 31 -3.96 13.04 -14.30
CA ILE A 31 -2.53 13.11 -14.58
C ILE A 31 -2.16 14.57 -14.93
N SER A 32 -1.73 15.30 -13.94
CA SER A 32 -1.06 16.58 -14.06
C SER A 32 0.33 16.42 -13.47
N GLY A 33 1.38 16.97 -14.08
CA GLY A 33 2.80 16.86 -13.71
C GLY A 33 3.16 17.39 -12.31
N ALA A 34 2.34 17.08 -11.33
CA ALA A 34 2.53 17.39 -9.93
C ALA A 34 3.61 16.49 -9.32
N ALA A 35 4.42 17.05 -8.42
CA ALA A 35 5.41 16.34 -7.62
C ALA A 35 4.82 15.02 -7.05
N PRO A 36 5.60 13.94 -7.01
CA PRO A 36 5.10 12.62 -6.61
C PRO A 36 4.45 12.68 -5.22
N SER A 37 3.16 12.34 -5.16
CA SER A 37 2.40 12.36 -3.91
C SER A 37 3.05 11.48 -2.84
N LEU A 38 3.45 12.08 -1.72
CA LEU A 38 4.01 11.38 -0.58
C LEU A 38 2.94 10.65 0.27
N ARG A 39 1.66 10.69 -0.10
CA ARG A 39 0.59 9.91 0.57
C ARG A 39 0.87 8.42 0.43
N PHE A 40 0.48 7.64 1.44
CA PHE A 40 0.56 6.18 1.43
C PHE A 40 -0.87 5.60 1.36
N PRO A 41 -1.45 5.49 0.16
CA PRO A 41 -2.83 5.05 -0.02
C PRO A 41 -3.03 3.58 0.33
N LYS A 42 -4.29 3.16 0.49
CA LYS A 42 -4.65 1.78 0.86
C LYS A 42 -4.16 0.76 -0.18
N ARG A 43 -4.19 1.10 -1.47
CA ARG A 43 -3.76 0.24 -2.58
C ARG A 43 -2.26 -0.12 -2.54
N ASP A 44 -1.41 0.76 -1.95
CA ASP A 44 0.03 0.51 -1.82
C ASP A 44 0.34 -0.44 -0.64
N LYS A 45 -0.67 -0.81 0.16
CA LYS A 45 -0.49 -1.73 1.30
C LYS A 45 -0.74 -3.17 0.86
N LEU A 46 0.26 -4.03 1.02
CA LEU A 46 0.11 -5.46 0.82
C LEU A 46 -0.74 -6.05 1.96
N ARG A 47 -1.99 -6.46 1.65
CA ARG A 47 -3.00 -6.89 2.63
C ARG A 47 -3.62 -8.26 2.31
N HIS A 48 -3.65 -8.64 1.04
CA HIS A 48 -4.27 -9.89 0.61
C HIS A 48 -3.47 -11.08 1.12
N ARG A 49 -4.15 -11.98 1.84
CA ARG A 49 -3.54 -13.13 2.52
C ARG A 49 -2.76 -14.02 1.54
N SER A 50 -3.36 -14.37 0.41
CA SER A 50 -2.73 -15.18 -0.62
C SER A 50 -1.42 -14.57 -1.15
N LEU A 51 -1.41 -13.24 -1.35
CA LEU A 51 -0.20 -12.53 -1.79
C LEU A 51 0.88 -12.50 -0.71
N VAL A 52 0.49 -12.32 0.56
CA VAL A 52 1.44 -12.34 1.68
C VAL A 52 2.03 -13.75 1.87
N GLU A 53 1.19 -14.78 1.90
CA GLU A 53 1.64 -16.16 2.05
C GLU A 53 2.60 -16.56 0.92
N GLY A 54 2.24 -16.28 -0.33
CA GLY A 54 3.10 -16.55 -1.47
C GLY A 54 4.40 -15.71 -1.48
N LEU A 55 4.40 -14.48 -0.95
CA LEU A 55 5.62 -13.69 -0.79
C LEU A 55 6.58 -14.34 0.21
N PHE A 56 6.08 -14.89 1.32
CA PHE A 56 6.93 -15.54 2.31
C PHE A 56 7.35 -16.96 1.87
N ALA A 57 6.56 -17.65 1.06
CA ALA A 57 6.88 -18.98 0.55
C ALA A 57 7.94 -18.96 -0.56
N GLY A 58 7.81 -18.03 -1.55
CA GLY A 58 8.65 -18.02 -2.75
C GLY A 58 9.32 -16.68 -3.06
N GLY A 59 9.33 -15.74 -2.12
CA GLY A 59 9.97 -14.43 -2.33
C GLY A 59 11.49 -14.47 -2.12
N LYS A 60 12.19 -13.63 -2.89
CA LYS A 60 13.65 -13.42 -2.76
C LYS A 60 13.96 -12.48 -1.61
N SER A 61 15.07 -12.69 -0.91
CA SER A 61 15.51 -11.88 0.22
C SER A 61 16.62 -10.91 -0.14
N LEU A 62 16.55 -9.71 0.43
CA LEU A 62 17.64 -8.73 0.48
C LEU A 62 17.85 -8.34 1.94
N PHE A 63 19.10 -8.07 2.28
CA PHE A 63 19.47 -7.77 3.66
C PHE A 63 20.29 -6.49 3.73
N GLU A 64 19.86 -5.56 4.59
CA GLU A 64 20.61 -4.39 5.01
C GLU A 64 20.21 -4.06 6.45
N TYR A 65 21.10 -4.31 7.40
CA TYR A 65 20.81 -4.12 8.81
C TYR A 65 20.35 -2.68 9.12
N PRO A 66 19.28 -2.45 9.90
CA PRO A 66 18.51 -3.41 10.72
C PRO A 66 17.29 -4.01 10.02
N LEU A 67 17.21 -3.96 8.70
CA LEU A 67 16.08 -4.43 7.91
C LEU A 67 16.43 -5.64 7.03
N ARG A 68 15.44 -6.49 6.80
CA ARG A 68 15.42 -7.46 5.71
C ARG A 68 14.21 -7.16 4.84
N ALA A 69 14.40 -7.12 3.53
CA ALA A 69 13.32 -7.05 2.56
C ALA A 69 13.11 -8.42 1.93
N GLN A 70 11.88 -8.92 1.95
CA GLN A 70 11.47 -10.05 1.15
C GLN A 70 10.60 -9.54 0.03
N TRP A 71 10.86 -9.92 -1.21
CA TRP A 71 10.20 -9.36 -2.37
C TRP A 71 9.95 -10.38 -3.46
N ARG A 72 8.94 -10.13 -4.28
CA ARG A 72 8.69 -10.83 -5.53
C ARG A 72 8.01 -9.91 -6.53
N TYR A 73 8.17 -10.21 -7.81
CA TYR A 73 7.39 -9.63 -8.89
C TYR A 73 6.40 -10.67 -9.41
N LEU A 74 5.17 -10.27 -9.60
CA LEU A 74 4.12 -11.06 -10.22
C LEU A 74 3.65 -10.35 -11.48
N THR A 75 3.58 -11.10 -12.59
CA THR A 75 2.92 -10.68 -13.82
C THR A 75 1.40 -10.64 -13.61
N ALA A 76 0.66 -10.01 -14.54
CA ALA A 76 -0.80 -9.94 -14.49
C ALA A 76 -1.44 -11.31 -14.35
N ASP A 77 -0.99 -12.29 -15.16
CA ASP A 77 -1.52 -13.66 -15.16
C ASP A 77 -1.33 -14.34 -13.80
N ARG A 78 -0.11 -14.26 -13.26
CA ARG A 78 0.22 -14.80 -11.94
C ARG A 78 -0.56 -14.12 -10.81
N LEU A 79 -0.89 -12.84 -10.96
CA LEU A 79 -1.75 -12.14 -10.02
C LEU A 79 -3.19 -12.65 -10.09
N GLN A 80 -3.73 -12.86 -11.29
CA GLN A 80 -5.08 -13.39 -11.48
C GLN A 80 -5.23 -14.79 -10.88
N GLU A 81 -4.26 -15.67 -11.05
CA GLU A 81 -4.24 -17.01 -10.44
C GLU A 81 -4.40 -17.00 -8.91
N ASN A 82 -3.94 -15.94 -8.25
CA ASN A 82 -4.08 -15.79 -6.79
C ASN A 82 -5.50 -15.41 -6.34
N PHE A 83 -6.42 -15.07 -7.26
CA PHE A 83 -7.76 -14.59 -6.93
C PHE A 83 -8.85 -15.33 -7.71
N LYS A 84 -9.59 -16.22 -7.04
CA LYS A 84 -10.68 -17.04 -7.64
C LYS A 84 -11.84 -16.21 -8.24
N HIS A 85 -12.03 -14.97 -7.74
CA HIS A 85 -13.15 -14.09 -8.11
C HIS A 85 -12.70 -12.85 -8.89
N GLY A 86 -11.57 -12.94 -9.58
CA GLY A 86 -10.98 -11.83 -10.33
C GLY A 86 -10.09 -10.91 -9.49
N LEU A 87 -9.28 -10.11 -10.17
CA LEU A 87 -8.29 -9.24 -9.57
C LEU A 87 -8.94 -8.09 -8.80
N PRO A 88 -8.61 -7.87 -7.52
CA PRO A 88 -9.09 -6.71 -6.79
C PRO A 88 -8.61 -5.39 -7.42
N ARG A 89 -9.50 -4.40 -7.51
CA ARG A 89 -9.18 -3.07 -8.08
C ARG A 89 -8.14 -2.27 -7.27
N ASP A 90 -7.84 -2.71 -6.06
CA ASP A 90 -6.94 -2.01 -5.13
C ASP A 90 -5.49 -2.54 -5.14
N ILE A 91 -5.09 -3.26 -6.18
CA ILE A 91 -3.69 -3.71 -6.34
C ILE A 91 -2.90 -2.63 -7.08
N ALA A 92 -1.88 -2.10 -6.39
CA ALA A 92 -0.94 -1.16 -7.00
C ALA A 92 0.27 -1.87 -7.62
N PRO A 93 0.94 -1.25 -8.61
CA PRO A 93 2.19 -1.78 -9.18
C PRO A 93 3.28 -2.02 -8.15
N LEU A 94 3.28 -1.28 -7.04
CA LEU A 94 4.17 -1.49 -5.91
C LEU A 94 3.35 -1.58 -4.61
N GLN A 95 3.40 -2.74 -3.96
CA GLN A 95 2.75 -2.96 -2.68
C GLN A 95 3.77 -3.31 -1.60
N MET A 96 3.58 -2.76 -0.40
CA MET A 96 4.46 -3.06 0.72
C MET A 96 3.72 -3.43 2.00
N MET A 97 4.38 -4.23 2.83
CA MET A 97 4.02 -4.45 4.22
C MET A 97 5.23 -4.31 5.14
N VAL A 98 4.96 -4.08 6.42
CA VAL A 98 6.00 -4.02 7.47
C VAL A 98 5.65 -5.00 8.57
N THR A 99 6.62 -5.83 8.93
CA THR A 99 6.53 -6.69 10.09
C THR A 99 7.65 -6.42 11.09
N VAL A 100 7.27 -6.36 12.36
CA VAL A 100 8.19 -6.26 13.51
C VAL A 100 7.88 -7.43 14.43
N PRO A 101 8.69 -8.51 14.38
CA PRO A 101 8.41 -9.74 15.11
C PRO A 101 8.37 -9.51 16.63
N LYS A 102 7.41 -10.14 17.31
CA LYS A 102 7.30 -10.09 18.78
C LYS A 102 8.57 -10.60 19.46
N LYS A 103 9.24 -11.59 18.86
CA LYS A 103 10.53 -12.12 19.34
C LYS A 103 11.61 -11.05 19.40
N LYS A 104 11.63 -10.11 18.44
CA LYS A 104 12.59 -9.00 18.36
C LYS A 104 12.19 -7.80 19.24
N ARG A 105 10.88 -7.50 19.33
CA ARG A 105 10.36 -6.38 20.12
C ARG A 105 9.16 -6.83 20.95
N ARG A 106 9.37 -7.09 22.23
CA ARG A 106 8.32 -7.61 23.13
C ARG A 106 7.19 -6.61 23.35
N ARG A 107 7.53 -5.33 23.63
CA ARG A 107 6.55 -4.28 23.91
C ARG A 107 5.79 -3.87 22.66
N ALA A 108 4.48 -3.72 22.77
CA ALA A 108 3.62 -3.34 21.65
C ALA A 108 3.94 -1.93 21.12
N VAL A 109 4.23 -1.01 22.05
CA VAL A 109 4.58 0.39 21.74
C VAL A 109 5.83 0.45 20.85
N ASP A 110 6.88 -0.31 21.19
CA ASP A 110 8.11 -0.37 20.40
C ASP A 110 7.85 -0.91 18.99
N ARG A 111 7.00 -1.95 18.88
CA ARG A 111 6.62 -2.47 17.55
C ARG A 111 5.86 -1.45 16.71
N VAL A 112 4.99 -0.66 17.35
CA VAL A 112 4.26 0.42 16.66
C VAL A 112 5.23 1.50 16.19
N LEU A 113 6.15 1.93 17.07
CA LEU A 113 7.17 2.94 16.77
C LEU A 113 8.02 2.50 15.58
N MET A 114 8.56 1.28 15.62
CA MET A 114 9.41 0.78 14.53
C MET A 114 8.62 0.63 13.21
N ARG A 115 7.38 0.15 13.24
CA ARG A 115 6.53 0.13 12.03
C ARG A 115 6.27 1.53 11.47
N ARG A 116 6.13 2.55 12.31
CA ARG A 116 5.98 3.94 11.86
C ARG A 116 7.26 4.44 11.19
N ARG A 117 8.43 4.25 11.83
CA ARG A 117 9.74 4.64 11.26
C ARG A 117 10.00 3.99 9.90
N ILE A 118 9.76 2.69 9.77
CA ILE A 118 9.97 1.96 8.51
C ILE A 118 9.01 2.42 7.42
N ARG A 119 7.72 2.64 7.73
CA ARG A 119 6.76 3.18 6.75
C ARG A 119 7.13 4.58 6.30
N GLU A 120 7.57 5.42 7.21
CA GLU A 120 8.00 6.78 6.90
C GLU A 120 9.24 6.79 6.02
N ALA A 121 10.26 6.01 6.35
CA ALA A 121 11.45 5.86 5.53
C ALA A 121 11.10 5.37 4.11
N PHE A 122 10.21 4.37 3.99
CA PHE A 122 9.73 3.91 2.69
C PHE A 122 8.94 5.00 1.95
N ARG A 123 8.02 5.70 2.63
CA ARG A 123 7.18 6.74 2.04
C ARG A 123 7.99 7.85 1.40
N LEU A 124 9.05 8.27 2.05
CA LEU A 124 9.92 9.36 1.58
C LEU A 124 10.84 8.93 0.43
N ASN A 125 11.30 7.68 0.42
CA ASN A 125 12.35 7.23 -0.50
C ASN A 125 11.86 6.29 -1.62
N ARG A 126 10.55 6.03 -1.75
CA ARG A 126 10.00 5.05 -2.70
C ARG A 126 9.80 5.55 -4.14
N SER A 127 9.99 6.85 -4.41
CA SER A 127 9.60 7.48 -5.67
C SER A 127 10.19 6.78 -6.89
N GLU A 128 11.49 6.54 -6.91
CA GLU A 128 12.17 5.88 -8.02
C GLU A 128 11.71 4.43 -8.22
N LEU A 129 11.59 3.66 -7.13
CA LEU A 129 11.10 2.29 -7.21
C LEU A 129 9.64 2.23 -7.68
N ARG A 130 8.82 3.18 -7.26
CA ARG A 130 7.42 3.27 -7.69
C ARG A 130 7.32 3.59 -9.17
N GLN A 131 8.07 4.57 -9.64
CA GLN A 131 8.13 4.91 -11.06
C GLN A 131 8.58 3.71 -11.89
N PHE A 132 9.64 3.03 -11.46
CA PHE A 132 10.11 1.82 -12.09
C PHE A 132 9.04 0.72 -12.11
N ALA A 133 8.36 0.47 -10.98
CA ALA A 133 7.29 -0.52 -10.90
C ALA A 133 6.10 -0.18 -11.79
N SER A 134 5.82 1.11 -12.01
CA SER A 134 4.76 1.56 -12.92
C SER A 134 5.14 1.45 -14.42
N SER A 135 6.43 1.36 -14.74
CA SER A 135 6.92 1.11 -16.11
C SER A 135 6.99 -0.38 -16.48
N LEU A 136 6.70 -1.27 -15.54
CA LEU A 136 6.62 -2.71 -15.79
C LEU A 136 5.40 -3.06 -16.66
N PRO A 137 5.40 -4.25 -17.30
CA PRO A 137 4.25 -4.70 -18.09
C PRO A 137 2.93 -4.56 -17.34
N GLU A 138 1.90 -4.11 -18.04
CA GLU A 138 0.58 -3.77 -17.48
C GLU A 138 0.02 -4.90 -16.60
N GLY A 139 -0.57 -4.50 -15.48
CA GLY A 139 -1.20 -5.41 -14.52
C GLY A 139 -0.25 -6.15 -13.58
N GLY A 140 1.07 -6.02 -13.75
CA GLY A 140 2.04 -6.61 -12.84
C GLY A 140 2.15 -5.87 -11.51
N SER A 141 2.65 -6.55 -10.47
CA SER A 141 2.86 -5.95 -9.16
C SER A 141 4.14 -6.44 -8.47
N VAL A 142 4.91 -5.50 -7.96
CA VAL A 142 6.06 -5.73 -7.10
C VAL A 142 5.58 -5.75 -5.64
N GLN A 143 5.81 -6.84 -4.95
CA GLN A 143 5.42 -7.05 -3.56
C GLN A 143 6.65 -7.06 -2.68
N VAL A 144 6.64 -6.29 -1.58
CA VAL A 144 7.77 -6.17 -0.66
C VAL A 144 7.30 -6.26 0.78
N ALA A 145 7.95 -7.10 1.57
CA ALA A 145 7.79 -7.14 3.03
C ALA A 145 9.09 -6.68 3.71
N PHE A 146 9.04 -5.60 4.47
CA PHE A 146 10.15 -5.16 5.31
C PHE A 146 10.03 -5.78 6.69
N ILE A 147 11.06 -6.51 7.10
CA ILE A 147 11.14 -7.24 8.36
C ILE A 147 12.20 -6.60 9.23
N TYR A 148 11.81 -6.16 10.42
CA TYR A 148 12.73 -5.59 11.40
C TYR A 148 13.47 -6.68 12.16
N LEU A 149 14.81 -6.58 12.25
CA LEU A 149 15.65 -7.64 12.80
C LEU A 149 16.35 -7.26 14.12
N HIS A 150 16.46 -5.96 14.41
CA HIS A 150 17.20 -5.51 15.61
C HIS A 150 16.41 -5.70 16.91
N ASP A 151 17.10 -6.02 17.99
CA ASP A 151 16.51 -6.28 19.31
C ASP A 151 16.24 -4.99 20.12
N LYS A 152 16.79 -3.85 19.71
CA LYS A 152 16.57 -2.52 20.28
C LYS A 152 15.81 -1.63 19.28
N ASN A 153 15.35 -0.46 19.70
CA ASN A 153 14.79 0.53 18.79
C ASN A 153 15.93 1.21 18.05
N ALA A 154 16.03 1.00 16.74
CA ALA A 154 16.98 1.72 15.88
C ALA A 154 16.52 3.15 15.68
N ASP A 155 17.44 4.09 15.56
CA ASP A 155 17.12 5.47 15.22
C ASP A 155 16.54 5.58 13.81
N TYR A 156 15.79 6.67 13.57
CA TYR A 156 15.16 6.87 12.26
C TYR A 156 16.21 6.93 11.14
N LYS A 157 17.35 7.62 11.38
CA LYS A 157 18.44 7.74 10.40
C LYS A 157 19.01 6.39 9.96
N ASP A 158 19.17 5.45 10.90
CA ASP A 158 19.67 4.11 10.58
C ASP A 158 18.65 3.31 9.76
N VAL A 159 17.37 3.41 10.12
CA VAL A 159 16.27 2.78 9.38
C VAL A 159 16.18 3.36 7.96
N GLU A 160 16.29 4.68 7.83
CA GLU A 160 16.23 5.35 6.53
C GLU A 160 17.41 5.00 5.64
N LYS A 161 18.64 5.02 6.17
CA LYS A 161 19.86 4.60 5.45
C LYS A 161 19.75 3.17 4.92
N ALA A 162 19.29 2.25 5.76
CA ALA A 162 19.06 0.87 5.36
C ALA A 162 17.94 0.77 4.30
N MET A 163 16.87 1.55 4.43
CA MET A 163 15.77 1.59 3.48
C MET A 163 16.24 2.04 2.10
N ILE A 164 16.99 3.14 2.00
CA ILE A 164 17.52 3.67 0.74
C ILE A 164 18.32 2.61 0.01
N LYS A 165 19.26 1.94 0.72
CA LYS A 165 20.08 0.88 0.13
C LYS A 165 19.23 -0.32 -0.32
N LEU A 166 18.23 -0.75 0.48
CA LEU A 166 17.35 -1.85 0.11
C LEU A 166 16.52 -1.53 -1.13
N LEU A 167 16.02 -0.30 -1.25
CA LEU A 167 15.23 0.12 -2.42
C LEU A 167 16.08 0.15 -3.70
N ASP A 168 17.32 0.64 -3.62
CA ASP A 168 18.26 0.63 -4.75
C ASP A 168 18.63 -0.81 -5.16
N LEU A 169 18.98 -1.67 -4.20
CA LEU A 169 19.25 -3.08 -4.46
C LEU A 169 18.06 -3.80 -5.07
N LEU A 170 16.85 -3.52 -4.57
CA LEU A 170 15.61 -4.08 -5.09
C LEU A 170 15.39 -3.66 -6.54
N ARG A 171 15.54 -2.37 -6.86
CA ARG A 171 15.44 -1.86 -8.22
C ARG A 171 16.40 -2.57 -9.17
N LYS A 172 17.69 -2.70 -8.80
CA LYS A 172 18.71 -3.40 -9.58
C LYS A 172 18.39 -4.88 -9.81
N LYS A 173 17.86 -5.57 -8.78
CA LYS A 173 17.45 -6.99 -8.90
C LYS A 173 16.22 -7.17 -9.78
N LEU A 174 15.23 -6.28 -9.67
CA LEU A 174 14.06 -6.26 -10.54
C LEU A 174 14.46 -6.04 -12.00
N GLN A 175 15.33 -5.06 -12.26
CA GLN A 175 15.85 -4.78 -13.59
C GLN A 175 16.50 -6.03 -14.22
N LYS A 176 17.34 -6.73 -13.44
CA LYS A 176 17.97 -7.97 -13.91
C LYS A 176 16.95 -9.08 -14.20
N GLN A 177 15.94 -9.22 -13.37
CA GLN A 177 14.91 -10.25 -13.55
C GLN A 177 14.07 -10.02 -14.81
N ILE A 178 13.81 -8.76 -15.16
CA ILE A 178 13.03 -8.40 -16.35
C ILE A 178 13.87 -8.59 -17.62
N ASN A 179 15.13 -8.17 -17.58
CA ASN A 179 16.05 -8.32 -18.73
C ASN A 179 16.45 -9.77 -18.98
N ASN A 180 16.30 -10.67 -18.01
CA ASN A 180 16.57 -12.10 -18.15
C ASN A 180 15.40 -12.94 -17.60
N PRO A 181 14.35 -13.14 -18.39
CA PRO A 181 13.12 -13.84 -17.94
C PRO A 181 13.33 -15.36 -17.71
N GLN A 182 14.51 -15.90 -18.01
CA GLN A 182 14.79 -17.34 -17.92
C GLN A 182 15.18 -17.85 -16.52
N THR A 183 15.13 -17.02 -15.49
CA THR A 183 15.32 -17.53 -14.12
C THR A 183 13.93 -17.89 -13.55
N PRO A 184 13.56 -19.21 -13.49
CA PRO A 184 12.32 -19.61 -12.85
C PRO A 184 12.32 -19.15 -11.39
N PRO A 185 11.16 -18.87 -10.78
CA PRO A 185 11.10 -18.63 -9.36
C PRO A 185 11.59 -19.88 -8.64
N ASP A 186 12.77 -19.78 -7.99
CA ASP A 186 13.35 -20.81 -7.13
C ASP A 186 12.29 -21.24 -6.09
N GLY A 187 11.81 -22.46 -6.19
CA GLY A 187 10.81 -22.98 -5.26
C GLY A 187 10.08 -24.22 -5.71
N GLN A 188 10.72 -25.06 -6.56
CA GLN A 188 10.27 -26.44 -6.74
C GLN A 188 11.49 -27.36 -6.67
N SER A 189 11.75 -27.83 -5.48
CA SER A 189 12.44 -29.09 -5.18
C SER A 189 11.78 -29.67 -3.93
#